data_8f8e7e57c4de5d1911ece7ade87f964f
#
_entry.id   8f8e7e57c4de5d1911ece7ade87f964f
#
_cell.length_a   1.000
_cell.length_b   1.000
_cell.length_c   1.000
_cell.angle_alpha   90.00
_cell.angle_beta   90.00
_cell.angle_gamma   90.00
#
_symmetry.space_group_name_H-M   'P 1'
#
loop_
_entity.id
_entity.type
_entity.pdbx_description
1 polymer ?
#
loop_
_entity_poly.entity_id
_entity_poly.type
_entity_poly.pdbx_seq_one_letter_code
_entity_poly.pdbx_strand_id
1 'polypeptide(L)'
;MQRQPAKATLAELQAIQSTIFADWVQMLDLRILEAYAGEVVLALPVAPHHVHVGGVLCGQTMMAAADTAMGLAIVAQLGEFKPCTTVQLQTSFLRPIAGDSGEVRVVARVLRMGRSLVFGEVEIHDAKAALAAHATTTWAFV
;
A
#
# COMPACT_ATOMS: atom_id res chain seq x y z
N MET A 1 13.07 -16.90 -5.90
CA MET A 1 12.08 -17.57 -5.07
C MET A 1 10.71 -17.36 -5.67
N GLN A 2 9.95 -18.41 -5.81
CA GLN A 2 8.63 -18.34 -6.44
C GLN A 2 7.61 -17.74 -5.47
N ARG A 3 6.85 -16.73 -5.93
CA ARG A 3 5.79 -16.12 -5.12
C ARG A 3 4.61 -17.07 -5.00
N GLN A 4 4.09 -17.21 -3.78
CA GLN A 4 2.90 -18.02 -3.55
C GLN A 4 1.65 -17.24 -3.98
N PRO A 5 0.63 -17.92 -4.54
CA PRO A 5 -0.63 -17.25 -4.87
C PRO A 5 -1.28 -16.62 -3.65
N ALA A 6 -1.94 -15.50 -3.85
CA ALA A 6 -2.75 -14.89 -2.80
C ALA A 6 -3.84 -15.85 -2.36
N LYS A 7 -4.20 -15.81 -1.09
CA LYS A 7 -5.29 -16.64 -0.53
C LYS A 7 -6.67 -16.02 -0.75
N ALA A 8 -6.72 -14.86 -1.37
CA ALA A 8 -7.94 -14.19 -1.79
C ALA A 8 -7.79 -13.78 -3.26
N THR A 9 -8.88 -13.78 -4.00
CA THR A 9 -8.89 -13.33 -5.41
C THR A 9 -8.78 -11.81 -5.47
N LEU A 10 -8.42 -11.27 -6.65
CA LEU A 10 -8.42 -9.82 -6.85
C LEU A 10 -9.79 -9.22 -6.58
N ALA A 11 -10.87 -9.90 -7.01
CA ALA A 11 -12.23 -9.43 -6.77
C ALA A 11 -12.57 -9.38 -5.29
N GLU A 12 -12.15 -10.40 -4.52
CA GLU A 12 -12.34 -10.42 -3.06
C GLU A 12 -11.55 -9.31 -2.37
N LEU A 13 -10.30 -9.09 -2.79
CA LEU A 13 -9.47 -8.01 -2.25
C LEU A 13 -10.07 -6.64 -2.55
N GLN A 14 -10.59 -6.44 -3.75
CA GLN A 14 -11.24 -5.19 -4.13
C GLN A 14 -12.51 -4.94 -3.31
N ALA A 15 -13.30 -5.98 -3.07
CA ALA A 15 -14.49 -5.90 -2.24
C ALA A 15 -14.14 -5.53 -0.78
N ILE A 16 -13.09 -6.13 -0.23
CA ILE A 16 -12.61 -5.82 1.10
C ILE A 16 -12.10 -4.37 1.14
N GLN A 17 -11.31 -3.96 0.15
CA GLN A 17 -10.79 -2.60 0.05
C GLN A 17 -11.91 -1.56 0.11
N SER A 18 -12.99 -1.78 -0.61
CA SER A 18 -14.11 -0.84 -0.68
C SER A 18 -14.94 -0.79 0.60
N THR A 19 -14.71 -1.70 1.54
CA THR A 19 -15.53 -1.86 2.75
C THR A 19 -14.79 -1.42 4.02
N ILE A 20 -13.49 -1.72 4.14
CA ILE A 20 -12.78 -1.58 5.42
C ILE A 20 -12.06 -0.26 5.60
N PHE A 21 -11.69 0.41 4.52
CA PHE A 21 -10.93 1.67 4.62
C PHE A 21 -11.86 2.88 4.69
N ALA A 22 -11.41 3.92 5.38
CA ALA A 22 -12.15 5.17 5.55
C ALA A 22 -12.46 5.82 4.18
N ASP A 23 -13.53 6.60 4.14
CA ASP A 23 -13.99 7.23 2.89
C ASP A 23 -12.91 8.05 2.21
N TRP A 24 -12.14 8.84 2.95
CA TRP A 24 -11.10 9.66 2.34
C TRP A 24 -9.96 8.80 1.76
N VAL A 25 -9.71 7.62 2.32
CA VAL A 25 -8.72 6.66 1.80
C VAL A 25 -9.21 6.08 0.47
N GLN A 26 -10.51 5.83 0.34
CA GLN A 26 -11.09 5.39 -0.93
C GLN A 26 -10.87 6.43 -2.04
N MET A 27 -10.78 7.71 -1.68
CA MET A 27 -10.55 8.80 -2.63
C MET A 27 -9.13 8.83 -3.21
N LEU A 28 -8.22 8.00 -2.69
CA LEU A 28 -6.90 7.81 -3.29
C LEU A 28 -6.99 7.09 -4.64
N ASP A 29 -8.09 6.41 -4.89
CA ASP A 29 -8.33 5.62 -6.12
C ASP A 29 -7.26 4.58 -6.39
N LEU A 30 -6.79 3.92 -5.33
CA LEU A 30 -5.81 2.84 -5.44
C LEU A 30 -6.42 1.64 -6.18
N ARG A 31 -5.71 1.16 -7.21
CA ARG A 31 -6.11 -0.05 -7.95
C ARG A 31 -5.16 -1.19 -7.64
N ILE A 32 -5.71 -2.35 -7.34
CA ILE A 32 -4.91 -3.55 -7.11
C ILE A 32 -4.52 -4.13 -8.46
N LEU A 33 -3.22 -4.14 -8.77
CA LEU A 33 -2.70 -4.67 -10.03
C LEU A 33 -2.35 -6.15 -9.91
N GLU A 34 -1.70 -6.53 -8.80
CA GLU A 34 -1.26 -7.91 -8.56
C GLU A 34 -1.36 -8.21 -7.08
N ALA A 35 -1.60 -9.47 -6.76
CA ALA A 35 -1.63 -9.94 -5.38
C ALA A 35 -1.03 -11.34 -5.29
N TYR A 36 -0.22 -11.53 -4.24
CA TYR A 36 0.39 -12.80 -3.87
C TYR A 36 0.21 -12.98 -2.36
N ALA A 37 0.53 -14.16 -1.83
CA ALA A 37 0.48 -14.34 -0.38
C ALA A 37 1.49 -13.39 0.29
N GLY A 38 0.96 -12.40 1.03
CA GLY A 38 1.78 -11.43 1.72
C GLY A 38 2.41 -10.35 0.85
N GLU A 39 1.95 -10.18 -0.40
CA GLU A 39 2.46 -9.11 -1.26
C GLU A 39 1.35 -8.59 -2.16
N VAL A 40 1.24 -7.28 -2.28
CA VAL A 40 0.33 -6.64 -3.25
C VAL A 40 1.08 -5.55 -4.01
N VAL A 41 0.66 -5.34 -5.26
CA VAL A 41 1.11 -4.23 -6.10
C VAL A 41 -0.10 -3.39 -6.43
N LEU A 42 -0.06 -2.12 -6.05
CA LEU A 42 -1.15 -1.17 -6.31
C LEU A 42 -0.67 -0.07 -7.25
N ALA A 43 -1.60 0.49 -7.99
CA ALA A 43 -1.38 1.72 -8.75
C ALA A 43 -2.05 2.88 -8.01
N LEU A 44 -1.29 3.94 -7.79
CA LEU A 44 -1.79 5.19 -7.22
C LEU A 44 -1.76 6.27 -8.32
N PRO A 45 -2.92 6.79 -8.75
CA PRO A 45 -2.90 7.90 -9.69
C PRO A 45 -2.43 9.18 -9.00
N VAL A 46 -1.62 9.96 -9.68
CA VAL A 46 -1.17 11.26 -9.17
C VAL A 46 -2.22 12.30 -9.54
N ALA A 47 -3.17 12.53 -8.63
CA ALA A 47 -4.26 13.47 -8.86
C ALA A 47 -3.86 14.88 -8.42
N PRO A 48 -4.39 15.95 -9.08
CA PRO A 48 -4.02 17.32 -8.73
C PRO A 48 -4.22 17.69 -7.27
N HIS A 49 -5.25 17.16 -6.61
CA HIS A 49 -5.54 17.48 -5.21
C HIS A 49 -4.56 16.82 -4.23
N HIS A 50 -3.67 15.96 -4.70
CA HIS A 50 -2.61 15.35 -3.90
C HIS A 50 -1.25 16.03 -4.14
N VAL A 51 -1.22 17.06 -4.97
CA VAL A 51 0.01 17.77 -5.33
C VAL A 51 0.08 19.05 -4.51
N HIS A 52 1.17 19.20 -3.74
CA HIS A 52 1.34 20.38 -2.91
C HIS A 52 1.93 21.56 -3.71
N VAL A 53 2.10 22.70 -3.06
CA VAL A 53 2.54 23.95 -3.68
C VAL A 53 3.88 23.83 -4.41
N GLY A 54 4.72 22.88 -4.03
CA GLY A 54 5.99 22.61 -4.72
C GLY A 54 5.88 21.83 -6.02
N GLY A 55 4.67 21.44 -6.43
CA GLY A 55 4.45 20.73 -7.69
C GLY A 55 4.73 19.24 -7.63
N VAL A 56 4.83 18.65 -6.45
CA VAL A 56 5.09 17.23 -6.27
C VAL A 56 4.02 16.57 -5.41
N LEU A 57 3.89 15.26 -5.57
CA LEU A 57 2.97 14.43 -4.78
C LEU A 57 3.31 14.57 -3.30
N CYS A 58 2.32 14.89 -2.47
CA CYS A 58 2.57 15.11 -1.05
C CYS A 58 2.89 13.79 -0.32
N GLY A 59 3.73 13.93 0.73
CA GLY A 59 4.16 12.77 1.53
C GLY A 59 3.01 12.07 2.25
N GLN A 60 2.00 12.83 2.66
CA GLN A 60 0.83 12.26 3.35
C GLN A 60 0.08 11.27 2.45
N THR A 61 -0.06 11.58 1.17
CA THR A 61 -0.71 10.68 0.21
C THR A 61 0.11 9.40 0.04
N MET A 62 1.43 9.51 -0.04
CA MET A 62 2.30 8.34 -0.14
C MET A 62 2.22 7.47 1.11
N MET A 63 2.16 8.06 2.29
CA MET A 63 2.01 7.31 3.54
C MET A 63 0.65 6.63 3.63
N ALA A 64 -0.41 7.31 3.22
CA ALA A 64 -1.75 6.73 3.20
C ALA A 64 -1.81 5.53 2.24
N ALA A 65 -1.19 5.66 1.07
CA ALA A 65 -1.13 4.56 0.10
C ALA A 65 -0.32 3.38 0.65
N ALA A 66 0.80 3.65 1.32
CA ALA A 66 1.64 2.61 1.92
C ALA A 66 0.89 1.85 3.01
N ASP A 67 0.19 2.56 3.89
CA ASP A 67 -0.58 1.95 4.97
C ASP A 67 -1.71 1.08 4.42
N THR A 68 -2.44 1.58 3.44
CA THR A 68 -3.51 0.84 2.77
C THR A 68 -2.99 -0.43 2.10
N ALA A 69 -1.88 -0.31 1.36
CA ALA A 69 -1.27 -1.43 0.67
C ALA A 69 -0.85 -2.54 1.65
N MET A 70 -0.30 -2.18 2.80
CA MET A 70 0.07 -3.17 3.81
C MET A 70 -1.15 -3.89 4.36
N GLY A 71 -2.23 -3.18 4.62
CA GLY A 71 -3.48 -3.82 5.05
C GLY A 71 -3.97 -4.86 4.05
N LEU A 72 -3.89 -4.55 2.77
CA LEU A 72 -4.27 -5.48 1.71
C LEU A 72 -3.30 -6.65 1.58
N ALA A 73 -2.01 -6.44 1.79
CA ALA A 73 -1.02 -7.53 1.78
C ALA A 73 -1.28 -8.53 2.92
N ILE A 74 -1.70 -8.04 4.08
CA ILE A 74 -2.09 -8.90 5.22
C ILE A 74 -3.29 -9.75 4.83
N VAL A 75 -4.33 -9.15 4.24
CA VAL A 75 -5.51 -9.89 3.77
C VAL A 75 -5.13 -10.93 2.72
N ALA A 76 -4.25 -10.57 1.79
CA ALA A 76 -3.80 -11.48 0.74
C ALA A 76 -3.08 -12.71 1.31
N GLN A 77 -2.41 -12.58 2.44
CA GLN A 77 -1.77 -13.70 3.12
C GLN A 77 -2.76 -14.53 3.94
N LEU A 78 -3.71 -13.89 4.61
CA LEU A 78 -4.70 -14.58 5.45
C LEU A 78 -5.82 -15.22 4.64
N GLY A 79 -6.20 -14.62 3.53
CA GLY A 79 -7.36 -15.02 2.72
C GLY A 79 -8.67 -14.38 3.15
N GLU A 80 -8.66 -13.62 4.25
CA GLU A 80 -9.84 -12.94 4.78
C GLU A 80 -9.42 -11.70 5.56
N PHE A 81 -10.36 -10.81 5.80
CA PHE A 81 -10.13 -9.67 6.68
C PHE A 81 -10.15 -10.15 8.13
N LYS A 82 -9.12 -9.79 8.88
CA LYS A 82 -9.04 -9.99 10.32
C LYS A 82 -8.74 -8.63 10.95
N PRO A 83 -9.50 -8.21 11.98
CA PRO A 83 -9.28 -6.90 12.58
C PRO A 83 -7.84 -6.70 13.01
N CYS A 84 -7.25 -5.61 12.55
CA CYS A 84 -5.87 -5.25 12.84
C CYS A 84 -5.71 -3.74 12.73
N THR A 85 -4.66 -3.23 13.32
CA THR A 85 -4.39 -1.81 13.33
C THR A 85 -2.91 -1.54 13.14
N THR A 86 -2.58 -0.41 12.51
CA THR A 86 -1.21 0.04 12.34
C THR A 86 -0.66 0.46 13.70
N VAL A 87 0.50 -0.07 14.06
CA VAL A 87 1.22 0.30 15.27
C VAL A 87 2.28 1.36 14.95
N GLN A 88 2.95 1.18 13.81
CA GLN A 88 4.08 2.03 13.43
C GLN A 88 4.19 2.04 11.92
N LEU A 89 4.45 3.21 11.36
CA LEU A 89 4.74 3.39 9.95
C LEU A 89 5.84 4.45 9.84
N GLN A 90 7.02 4.03 9.38
CA GLN A 90 8.16 4.91 9.20
C GLN A 90 8.51 4.97 7.73
N THR A 91 8.50 6.17 7.16
CA THR A 91 8.71 6.36 5.73
C THR A 91 9.90 7.28 5.47
N SER A 92 10.75 6.86 4.54
CA SER A 92 11.81 7.68 3.98
C SER A 92 11.41 8.10 2.57
N PHE A 93 11.42 9.40 2.31
CA PHE A 93 11.10 9.96 0.99
C PHE A 93 12.43 10.23 0.29
N LEU A 94 12.75 9.39 -0.71
CA LEU A 94 14.07 9.35 -1.33
C LEU A 94 14.20 10.29 -2.51
N ARG A 95 13.09 10.52 -3.23
CA ARG A 95 13.05 11.46 -4.35
C ARG A 95 11.63 11.96 -4.57
N PRO A 96 11.47 13.18 -5.11
CA PRO A 96 10.13 13.73 -5.37
C PRO A 96 9.46 13.00 -6.54
N ILE A 97 8.12 12.94 -6.47
CA ILE A 97 7.30 12.44 -7.58
C ILE A 97 6.58 13.66 -8.16
N ALA A 98 6.86 13.97 -9.43
CA ALA A 98 6.27 15.12 -10.07
C ALA A 98 4.75 15.00 -10.17
N GLY A 99 4.05 16.13 -9.97
CA GLY A 99 2.59 16.17 -9.95
C GLY A 99 1.92 15.85 -11.29
N ASP A 100 2.69 15.84 -12.38
CA ASP A 100 2.20 15.52 -13.72
C ASP A 100 2.71 14.16 -14.22
N SER A 101 3.19 13.30 -13.33
CA SER A 101 3.89 12.07 -13.71
C SER A 101 3.00 10.84 -13.92
N GLY A 102 1.70 10.94 -13.81
CA GLY A 102 0.80 9.80 -14.05
C GLY A 102 0.65 8.89 -12.84
N GLU A 103 0.85 7.57 -13.02
CA GLU A 103 0.65 6.61 -11.94
C GLU A 103 1.97 6.21 -11.30
N VAL A 104 1.92 5.99 -9.98
CA VAL A 104 3.03 5.40 -9.23
C VAL A 104 2.64 4.01 -8.75
N ARG A 105 3.64 3.16 -8.51
CA ARG A 105 3.42 1.81 -8.02
C ARG A 105 3.74 1.74 -6.54
N VAL A 106 2.85 1.08 -5.80
CA VAL A 106 2.99 0.86 -4.37
C VAL A 106 3.06 -0.64 -4.16
N VAL A 107 4.20 -1.12 -3.67
CA VAL A 107 4.44 -2.56 -3.46
C VAL A 107 4.59 -2.80 -1.96
N ALA A 108 3.67 -3.55 -1.38
CA ALA A 108 3.71 -3.89 0.04
C ALA A 108 4.00 -5.37 0.22
N ARG A 109 4.91 -5.69 1.16
CA ARG A 109 5.29 -7.06 1.46
C ARG A 109 5.24 -7.31 2.95
N VAL A 110 4.60 -8.41 3.34
CA VAL A 110 4.69 -8.94 4.70
C VAL A 110 6.06 -9.62 4.84
N LEU A 111 6.88 -9.13 5.74
CA LEU A 111 8.18 -9.73 6.04
C LEU A 111 8.05 -10.86 7.04
N ARG A 112 7.18 -10.68 8.04
CA ARG A 112 6.91 -11.71 9.03
C ARG A 112 5.52 -11.48 9.61
N MET A 113 4.73 -12.54 9.66
CA MET A 113 3.42 -12.54 10.33
C MET A 113 3.50 -13.46 11.54
N GLY A 114 3.46 -12.85 12.73
CA GLY A 114 3.35 -13.57 13.98
C GLY A 114 1.90 -13.74 14.41
N ARG A 115 1.71 -14.28 15.62
CA ARG A 115 0.37 -14.46 16.18
C ARG A 115 -0.33 -13.13 16.45
N SER A 116 0.41 -12.13 16.94
CA SER A 116 -0.12 -10.83 17.36
C SER A 116 0.36 -9.67 16.48
N LEU A 117 1.54 -9.79 15.89
CA LEU A 117 2.18 -8.68 15.16
C LEU A 117 2.53 -9.09 13.74
N VAL A 118 2.44 -8.14 12.84
CA VAL A 118 2.87 -8.29 11.46
C VAL A 118 3.91 -7.21 11.18
N PHE A 119 5.03 -7.62 10.60
CA PHE A 119 6.10 -6.73 10.18
C PHE A 119 6.16 -6.71 8.66
N GLY A 120 6.25 -5.52 8.09
CA GLY A 120 6.25 -5.39 6.64
C GLY A 120 7.07 -4.22 6.14
N GLU A 121 7.18 -4.15 4.82
CA GLU A 121 7.80 -3.03 4.14
C GLU A 121 6.98 -2.64 2.92
N VAL A 122 7.13 -1.38 2.52
CA VAL A 122 6.46 -0.85 1.33
C VAL A 122 7.47 -0.07 0.51
N GLU A 123 7.47 -0.30 -0.80
CA GLU A 123 8.22 0.48 -1.75
C GLU A 123 7.25 1.26 -2.62
N ILE A 124 7.57 2.54 -2.87
CA ILE A 124 6.80 3.37 -3.81
C ILE A 124 7.75 3.74 -4.95
N HIS A 125 7.38 3.34 -6.17
CA HIS A 125 8.16 3.56 -7.38
C HIS A 125 7.45 4.59 -8.25
N ASP A 126 8.22 5.54 -8.79
CA ASP A 126 7.67 6.52 -9.71
C ASP A 126 7.32 5.89 -11.08
N ALA A 127 6.78 6.69 -12.00
CA ALA A 127 6.36 6.21 -13.32
C ALA A 127 7.53 5.66 -14.17
N LYS A 128 8.78 5.96 -13.79
CA LYS A 128 9.98 5.46 -14.44
C LYS A 128 10.61 4.30 -13.69
N ALA A 129 9.89 3.73 -12.73
CA ALA A 129 10.31 2.60 -11.91
C ALA A 129 11.48 2.92 -10.95
N ALA A 130 11.74 4.19 -10.67
CA ALA A 130 12.73 4.58 -9.66
C ALA A 130 12.10 4.55 -8.27
N LEU A 131 12.85 4.06 -7.28
CA LEU A 131 12.37 4.01 -5.90
C LEU A 131 12.29 5.43 -5.34
N ALA A 132 11.07 5.89 -5.07
CA ALA A 132 10.80 7.23 -4.60
C ALA A 132 10.58 7.30 -3.08
N ALA A 133 10.02 6.24 -2.49
CA ALA A 133 9.83 6.18 -1.05
C ALA A 133 9.93 4.74 -0.57
N HIS A 134 10.35 4.56 0.67
CA HIS A 134 10.45 3.26 1.33
C HIS A 134 9.91 3.39 2.75
N ALA A 135 9.08 2.44 3.14
CA ALA A 135 8.50 2.42 4.48
C ALA A 135 8.71 1.06 5.14
N THR A 136 8.88 1.09 6.45
CA THR A 136 8.76 -0.10 7.30
C THR A 136 7.56 0.10 8.20
N THR A 137 6.84 -0.97 8.50
CA THR A 137 5.59 -0.87 9.23
C THR A 137 5.38 -2.10 10.12
N THR A 138 4.67 -1.88 11.22
CA THR A 138 4.26 -2.91 12.15
C THR A 138 2.77 -2.77 12.38
N TRP A 139 2.05 -3.89 12.34
CA TRP A 139 0.61 -3.96 12.58
C TRP A 139 0.35 -4.94 13.70
N ALA A 140 -0.74 -4.74 14.42
CA ALA A 140 -1.17 -5.64 15.49
C ALA A 140 -2.59 -6.15 15.19
N PHE A 141 -2.81 -7.44 15.39
CA PHE A 141 -4.17 -7.99 15.37
C PHE A 141 -4.86 -7.59 16.68
N VAL A 142 -6.13 -7.23 16.56
CA VAL A 142 -6.95 -6.76 17.70
C VAL A 142 -8.12 -7.68 17.97
#